data_d8a8a9465522afa8c5298c8ebf73b0d1
#
_entry.id   d8a8a9465522afa8c5298c8ebf73b0d1
#
_cell.length_a   1.000
_cell.length_b   1.000
_cell.length_c   1.000
_cell.angle_alpha   90.00
_cell.angle_beta   90.00
_cell.angle_gamma   90.00
#
_symmetry.space_group_name_H-M   'P 1'
#
loop_
_entity.id
_entity.type
_entity.pdbx_description
1 polymer ?
#
loop_
_entity_poly.entity_id
_entity_poly.type
_entity_poly.pdbx_seq_one_letter_code
_entity_poly.pdbx_strand_id
1 'polypeptide(L)'
;MKPLVKICGLTRPEDARLAVRLGATHVGCVMAPTSPRRASPEQARSVFEAAGDGVRRVLVFRKEDVSVILEAARDVETTDVQLHEMSEEDALLLEREGMRVCRAHRVDPESETLPVLVPEPTPERPALLDVEEGGSGRSFRWEILGDEAPRGVFIAGGLRPDNVAALLSHRPYGIDLSSGIESSPGVKDPETMTAFFEAVRSAS
;
A
#
# COMPACT_ATOMS: atom_id res chain seq x y z
N MET A 1 8.07 11.67 13.63
CA MET A 1 7.11 10.54 13.91
C MET A 1 7.51 9.40 12.97
N LYS A 2 7.61 8.15 13.48
CA LYS A 2 7.94 7.01 12.61
C LYS A 2 6.80 6.77 11.62
N PRO A 3 7.05 6.64 10.30
CA PRO A 3 6.01 6.42 9.32
C PRO A 3 5.36 5.04 9.49
N LEU A 4 4.11 4.91 9.07
CA LEU A 4 3.50 3.60 8.86
C LEU A 4 4.15 2.95 7.63
N VAL A 5 4.35 1.62 7.67
CA VAL A 5 4.98 0.88 6.56
C VAL A 5 4.02 -0.18 6.07
N LYS A 6 3.62 -0.09 4.78
CA LYS A 6 2.82 -1.12 4.12
C LYS A 6 3.68 -1.91 3.15
N ILE A 7 3.60 -3.23 3.23
CA ILE A 7 4.20 -4.16 2.26
C ILE A 7 3.08 -4.72 1.40
N CYS A 8 3.09 -4.36 0.12
CA CYS A 8 2.03 -4.65 -0.84
C CYS A 8 2.41 -5.77 -1.82
N GLY A 9 1.40 -6.45 -2.39
CA GLY A 9 1.60 -7.50 -3.38
C GLY A 9 2.18 -8.79 -2.79
N LEU A 10 1.79 -9.12 -1.57
CA LEU A 10 2.15 -10.38 -0.93
C LEU A 10 1.32 -11.53 -1.49
N THR A 11 1.99 -12.64 -1.79
CA THR A 11 1.39 -13.89 -2.26
C THR A 11 1.82 -15.10 -1.43
N ARG A 12 2.80 -14.92 -0.53
CA ARG A 12 3.39 -15.99 0.28
C ARG A 12 3.32 -15.67 1.78
N PRO A 13 2.89 -16.63 2.62
CA PRO A 13 2.82 -16.46 4.07
C PRO A 13 4.15 -16.12 4.74
N GLU A 14 5.27 -16.69 4.24
CA GLU A 14 6.60 -16.42 4.78
C GLU A 14 7.03 -14.97 4.62
N ASP A 15 6.67 -14.32 3.49
CA ASP A 15 6.95 -12.91 3.23
C ASP A 15 6.17 -12.02 4.20
N ALA A 16 4.92 -12.36 4.49
CA ALA A 16 4.10 -11.66 5.46
C ALA A 16 4.69 -11.74 6.87
N ARG A 17 5.08 -12.95 7.31
CA ARG A 17 5.74 -13.13 8.62
C ARG A 17 7.02 -12.31 8.72
N LEU A 18 7.83 -12.29 7.66
CA LEU A 18 9.06 -11.50 7.64
C LEU A 18 8.76 -10.00 7.72
N ALA A 19 7.83 -9.49 6.90
CA ALA A 19 7.43 -8.09 6.90
C ALA A 19 6.99 -7.61 8.30
N VAL A 20 6.15 -8.40 8.96
CA VAL A 20 5.66 -8.09 10.32
C VAL A 20 6.80 -8.09 11.34
N ARG A 21 7.68 -9.10 11.32
CA ARG A 21 8.86 -9.14 12.21
C ARG A 21 9.79 -7.96 12.02
N LEU A 22 9.91 -7.44 10.80
CA LEU A 22 10.75 -6.27 10.48
C LEU A 22 10.10 -4.95 10.88
N GLY A 23 8.77 -4.93 11.10
CA GLY A 23 8.05 -3.76 11.58
C GLY A 23 7.03 -3.18 10.61
N ALA A 24 6.54 -3.96 9.65
CA ALA A 24 5.40 -3.57 8.83
C ALA A 24 4.16 -3.33 9.71
N THR A 25 3.42 -2.27 9.41
CA THR A 25 2.16 -1.90 10.06
C THR A 25 0.94 -2.34 9.23
N HIS A 26 1.17 -2.57 7.94
CA HIS A 26 0.16 -3.00 6.99
C HIS A 26 0.74 -4.06 6.06
N VAL A 27 -0.08 -5.02 5.67
CA VAL A 27 0.22 -6.03 4.64
C VAL A 27 -0.88 -6.00 3.59
N GLY A 28 -0.51 -6.14 2.31
CA GLY A 28 -1.46 -6.03 1.21
C GLY A 28 -1.41 -7.20 0.23
N CYS A 29 -2.58 -7.75 -0.13
CA CYS A 29 -2.76 -8.72 -1.20
C CYS A 29 -3.51 -8.08 -2.36
N VAL A 30 -2.99 -8.22 -3.58
CA VAL A 30 -3.61 -7.67 -4.79
C VAL A 30 -4.61 -8.69 -5.35
N MET A 31 -5.87 -8.28 -5.50
CA MET A 31 -6.94 -9.10 -6.04
C MET A 31 -7.20 -8.82 -7.53
N ALA A 32 -6.70 -7.69 -8.05
CA ALA A 32 -6.91 -7.26 -9.44
C ALA A 32 -6.45 -8.33 -10.45
N PRO A 33 -7.34 -8.79 -11.37
CA PRO A 33 -7.09 -9.91 -12.27
C PRO A 33 -5.89 -9.72 -13.21
N THR A 34 -5.60 -8.47 -13.57
CA THR A 34 -4.52 -8.11 -14.50
C THR A 34 -3.16 -7.94 -13.82
N SER A 35 -3.10 -8.01 -12.50
CA SER A 35 -1.85 -7.83 -11.76
C SER A 35 -0.97 -9.08 -11.81
N PRO A 36 0.34 -8.93 -12.09
CA PRO A 36 1.28 -10.04 -11.97
C PRO A 36 1.50 -10.48 -10.50
N ARG A 37 0.97 -9.69 -9.53
CA ARG A 37 1.02 -9.96 -8.10
C ARG A 37 -0.32 -10.41 -7.54
N ARG A 38 -1.23 -10.85 -8.44
CA ARG A 38 -2.56 -11.31 -8.02
C ARG A 38 -2.43 -12.49 -7.06
N ALA A 39 -3.06 -12.37 -5.90
CA ALA A 39 -3.28 -13.47 -4.98
C ALA A 39 -4.66 -14.10 -5.22
N SER A 40 -4.78 -15.41 -5.06
CA SER A 40 -6.10 -16.05 -4.93
C SER A 40 -6.69 -15.74 -3.54
N PRO A 41 -8.01 -15.91 -3.33
CA PRO A 41 -8.62 -15.77 -2.01
C PRO A 41 -7.93 -16.64 -0.94
N GLU A 42 -7.56 -17.89 -1.27
CA GLU A 42 -6.86 -18.81 -0.37
C GLU A 42 -5.44 -18.32 -0.04
N GLN A 43 -4.74 -17.79 -1.03
CA GLN A 43 -3.42 -17.18 -0.80
C GLN A 43 -3.53 -15.94 0.09
N ALA A 44 -4.50 -15.06 -0.18
CA ALA A 44 -4.73 -13.87 0.65
C ALA A 44 -5.06 -14.23 2.10
N ARG A 45 -5.92 -15.24 2.31
CA ARG A 45 -6.22 -15.77 3.65
C ARG A 45 -4.96 -16.27 4.35
N SER A 46 -4.18 -17.12 3.69
CA SER A 46 -2.94 -17.67 4.26
C SER A 46 -1.90 -16.58 4.59
N VAL A 47 -1.79 -15.55 3.74
CA VAL A 47 -0.93 -14.38 3.98
C VAL A 47 -1.40 -13.59 5.21
N PHE A 48 -2.70 -13.35 5.33
CA PHE A 48 -3.28 -12.57 6.44
C PHE A 48 -3.25 -13.33 7.77
N GLU A 49 -3.49 -14.63 7.76
CA GLU A 49 -3.29 -15.50 8.92
C GLU A 49 -1.83 -15.47 9.41
N ALA A 50 -0.89 -15.54 8.46
CA ALA A 50 0.54 -15.50 8.76
C ALA A 50 1.02 -14.14 9.29
N ALA A 51 0.37 -13.05 8.88
CA ALA A 51 0.64 -11.70 9.38
C ALA A 51 0.11 -11.49 10.82
N GLY A 52 -0.96 -12.19 11.19
CA GLY A 52 -1.61 -12.06 12.50
C GLY A 52 -2.42 -10.77 12.66
N ASP A 53 -2.93 -10.54 13.87
CA ASP A 53 -3.86 -9.44 14.17
C ASP A 53 -3.17 -8.12 14.55
N GLY A 54 -1.85 -8.13 14.66
CA GLY A 54 -1.07 -6.95 15.05
C GLY A 54 -0.86 -5.91 13.93
N VAL A 55 -1.32 -6.20 12.71
CA VAL A 55 -1.15 -5.36 11.52
C VAL A 55 -2.45 -5.25 10.74
N ARG A 56 -2.58 -4.19 9.95
CA ARG A 56 -3.73 -4.06 9.06
C ARG A 56 -3.54 -4.94 7.82
N ARG A 57 -4.61 -5.64 7.45
CA ARG A 57 -4.67 -6.59 6.33
C ARG A 57 -5.50 -5.95 5.22
N VAL A 58 -4.88 -5.56 4.11
CA VAL A 58 -5.48 -4.73 3.06
C VAL A 58 -5.64 -5.52 1.77
N LEU A 59 -6.86 -5.63 1.25
CA LEU A 59 -7.10 -6.12 -0.11
C LEU A 59 -7.02 -4.96 -1.10
N VAL A 60 -6.32 -5.17 -2.22
CA VAL A 60 -6.10 -4.15 -3.24
C VAL A 60 -6.84 -4.51 -4.51
N PHE A 61 -7.70 -3.63 -4.97
CA PHE A 61 -8.57 -3.80 -6.13
C PHE A 61 -8.35 -2.70 -7.18
N ARG A 62 -8.75 -3.01 -8.42
CA ARG A 62 -8.71 -2.07 -9.54
C ARG A 62 -9.90 -2.29 -10.47
N LYS A 63 -10.91 -1.43 -10.39
CA LYS A 63 -12.14 -1.48 -11.22
C LYS A 63 -13.04 -2.70 -11.00
N GLU A 64 -12.93 -3.39 -9.88
CA GLU A 64 -13.85 -4.47 -9.54
C GLU A 64 -15.18 -3.92 -9.01
N ASP A 65 -16.25 -4.70 -9.23
CA ASP A 65 -17.58 -4.39 -8.70
C ASP A 65 -17.60 -4.41 -7.16
N VAL A 66 -18.38 -3.53 -6.55
CA VAL A 66 -18.54 -3.43 -5.09
C VAL A 66 -18.91 -4.77 -4.45
N SER A 67 -19.80 -5.55 -5.08
CA SER A 67 -20.19 -6.87 -4.59
C SER A 67 -19.04 -7.86 -4.51
N VAL A 68 -18.15 -7.84 -5.51
CA VAL A 68 -16.94 -8.69 -5.56
C VAL A 68 -15.96 -8.29 -4.45
N ILE A 69 -15.80 -6.99 -4.23
CA ILE A 69 -14.94 -6.45 -3.15
C ILE A 69 -15.45 -6.90 -1.78
N LEU A 70 -16.75 -6.75 -1.53
CA LEU A 70 -17.38 -7.12 -0.26
C LEU A 70 -17.32 -8.64 0.00
N GLU A 71 -17.50 -9.45 -1.04
CA GLU A 71 -17.38 -10.91 -0.94
C GLU A 71 -15.95 -11.30 -0.58
N ALA A 72 -14.96 -10.81 -1.33
CA ALA A 72 -13.56 -11.09 -1.06
C ALA A 72 -13.11 -10.63 0.33
N ALA A 73 -13.58 -9.46 0.79
CA ALA A 73 -13.25 -8.93 2.11
C ALA A 73 -13.82 -9.81 3.24
N ARG A 74 -15.05 -10.32 3.08
CA ARG A 74 -15.65 -11.28 4.02
C ARG A 74 -14.89 -12.60 4.05
N ASP A 75 -14.48 -13.12 2.89
CA ASP A 75 -13.79 -14.40 2.76
C ASP A 75 -12.46 -14.44 3.50
N VAL A 76 -11.76 -13.30 3.59
CA VAL A 76 -10.46 -13.19 4.27
C VAL A 76 -10.53 -12.40 5.59
N GLU A 77 -11.73 -12.10 6.06
CA GLU A 77 -11.99 -11.44 7.35
C GLU A 77 -11.24 -10.11 7.50
N THR A 78 -11.36 -9.23 6.49
CA THR A 78 -10.80 -7.87 6.57
C THR A 78 -11.85 -6.81 6.27
N THR A 79 -11.64 -5.62 6.82
CA THR A 79 -12.41 -4.41 6.50
C THR A 79 -11.60 -3.35 5.78
N ASP A 80 -10.31 -3.59 5.54
CA ASP A 80 -9.43 -2.61 4.89
C ASP A 80 -9.27 -2.94 3.41
N VAL A 81 -9.66 -1.98 2.55
CA VAL A 81 -9.53 -2.10 1.09
C VAL A 81 -8.80 -0.89 0.52
N GLN A 82 -7.99 -1.12 -0.50
CA GLN A 82 -7.34 -0.09 -1.30
C GLN A 82 -7.88 -0.16 -2.72
N LEU A 83 -8.34 0.98 -3.23
CA LEU A 83 -9.03 1.07 -4.51
C LEU A 83 -8.23 1.89 -5.51
N HIS A 84 -7.91 1.27 -6.64
CA HIS A 84 -7.35 1.93 -7.82
C HIS A 84 -8.43 2.11 -8.88
N GLU A 85 -8.51 3.31 -9.46
CA GLU A 85 -9.40 3.62 -10.59
C GLU A 85 -10.88 3.26 -10.33
N MET A 86 -11.34 3.48 -9.11
CA MET A 86 -12.74 3.32 -8.68
C MET A 86 -13.43 4.67 -8.62
N SER A 87 -14.76 4.67 -8.80
CA SER A 87 -15.57 5.88 -8.63
C SER A 87 -15.67 6.27 -7.15
N GLU A 88 -15.90 7.57 -6.89
CA GLU A 88 -16.15 8.01 -5.51
C GLU A 88 -17.47 7.46 -4.96
N GLU A 89 -18.47 7.24 -5.84
CA GLU A 89 -19.75 6.63 -5.47
C GLU A 89 -19.56 5.20 -4.91
N ASP A 90 -18.75 4.37 -5.60
CA ASP A 90 -18.42 3.01 -5.16
C ASP A 90 -17.61 3.02 -3.86
N ALA A 91 -16.65 3.95 -3.73
CA ALA A 91 -15.88 4.11 -2.52
C ALA A 91 -16.77 4.49 -1.31
N LEU A 92 -17.71 5.41 -1.50
CA LEU A 92 -18.68 5.79 -0.46
C LEU A 92 -19.65 4.65 -0.13
N LEU A 93 -20.03 3.83 -1.11
CA LEU A 93 -20.88 2.66 -0.87
C LEU A 93 -20.14 1.64 0.00
N LEU A 94 -18.88 1.35 -0.30
CA LEU A 94 -18.04 0.46 0.51
C LEU A 94 -17.87 0.99 1.95
N GLU A 95 -17.69 2.30 2.14
CA GLU A 95 -17.62 2.90 3.47
C GLU A 95 -18.93 2.73 4.25
N ARG A 96 -20.10 2.86 3.59
CA ARG A 96 -21.41 2.61 4.22
C ARG A 96 -21.59 1.15 4.64
N GLU A 97 -20.95 0.22 3.92
CA GLU A 97 -20.91 -1.20 4.25
C GLU A 97 -19.84 -1.53 5.34
N GLY A 98 -19.21 -0.52 5.94
CA GLY A 98 -18.25 -0.66 7.03
C GLY A 98 -16.82 -0.89 6.60
N MET A 99 -16.49 -0.73 5.31
CA MET A 99 -15.12 -0.84 4.83
C MET A 99 -14.33 0.44 5.15
N ARG A 100 -13.07 0.28 5.52
CA ARG A 100 -12.07 1.34 5.55
C ARG A 100 -11.39 1.42 4.20
N VAL A 101 -11.70 2.47 3.47
CA VAL A 101 -11.29 2.62 2.07
C VAL A 101 -10.07 3.52 1.97
N CYS A 102 -8.97 2.98 1.43
CA CYS A 102 -7.80 3.73 0.97
C CYS A 102 -7.94 4.03 -0.52
N ARG A 103 -8.08 5.31 -0.86
CA ARG A 103 -8.20 5.76 -2.26
C ARG A 103 -6.81 5.97 -2.85
N ALA A 104 -6.50 5.26 -3.95
CA ALA A 104 -5.26 5.46 -4.68
C ALA A 104 -5.44 6.55 -5.74
N HIS A 105 -4.61 7.59 -5.63
CA HIS A 105 -4.54 8.70 -6.56
C HIS A 105 -3.24 8.63 -7.34
N ARG A 106 -3.35 8.87 -8.65
CA ARG A 106 -2.19 8.91 -9.54
C ARG A 106 -1.51 10.26 -9.45
N VAL A 107 -0.19 10.24 -9.38
CA VAL A 107 0.65 11.43 -9.48
C VAL A 107 1.43 11.35 -10.78
N ASP A 108 1.36 12.40 -11.60
CA ASP A 108 2.23 12.51 -12.76
C ASP A 108 3.68 12.72 -12.28
N PRO A 109 4.66 11.91 -12.74
CA PRO A 109 6.07 12.05 -12.35
C PRO A 109 6.64 13.44 -12.57
N GLU A 110 6.16 14.15 -13.57
CA GLU A 110 6.61 15.49 -13.93
C GLU A 110 5.78 16.62 -13.27
N SER A 111 4.78 16.26 -12.46
CA SER A 111 3.95 17.27 -11.78
C SER A 111 4.77 18.08 -10.78
N GLU A 112 4.49 19.38 -10.72
CA GLU A 112 5.07 20.30 -9.73
C GLU A 112 4.17 20.45 -8.48
N THR A 113 2.99 19.86 -8.49
CA THR A 113 2.01 19.97 -7.39
C THR A 113 1.35 18.62 -7.10
N LEU A 114 0.90 18.45 -5.86
CA LEU A 114 0.07 17.30 -5.49
C LEU A 114 -1.31 17.40 -6.14
N PRO A 115 -1.93 16.27 -6.48
CA PRO A 115 -3.33 16.25 -6.88
C PRO A 115 -4.23 16.71 -5.72
N VAL A 116 -5.38 17.30 -6.06
CA VAL A 116 -6.40 17.59 -5.06
C VAL A 116 -7.01 16.29 -4.58
N LEU A 117 -6.90 16.02 -3.29
CA LEU A 117 -7.43 14.81 -2.66
C LEU A 117 -8.84 15.08 -2.11
N VAL A 118 -9.82 14.43 -2.68
CA VAL A 118 -11.24 14.56 -2.27
C VAL A 118 -11.81 13.15 -2.06
N PRO A 119 -12.40 12.90 -0.88
CA PRO A 119 -12.39 13.72 0.35
C PRO A 119 -10.99 13.91 0.94
N GLU A 120 -10.84 14.92 1.80
CA GLU A 120 -9.56 15.13 2.48
C GLU A 120 -9.14 13.88 3.27
N PRO A 121 -7.90 13.38 3.09
CA PRO A 121 -7.45 12.16 3.74
C PRO A 121 -7.34 12.32 5.26
N THR A 122 -7.69 11.26 5.97
CA THR A 122 -7.50 11.11 7.42
C THR A 122 -6.92 9.73 7.73
N PRO A 123 -6.44 9.49 8.96
CA PRO A 123 -6.04 8.13 9.35
C PRO A 123 -7.13 7.06 9.19
N GLU A 124 -8.40 7.44 9.33
CA GLU A 124 -9.56 6.55 9.19
C GLU A 124 -9.99 6.39 7.73
N ARG A 125 -9.73 7.41 6.91
CA ARG A 125 -10.01 7.46 5.47
C ARG A 125 -8.72 7.80 4.72
N PRO A 126 -7.76 6.87 4.64
CA PRO A 126 -6.46 7.13 4.04
C PRO A 126 -6.54 7.28 2.52
N ALA A 127 -5.52 7.97 1.98
CA ALA A 127 -5.23 7.96 0.56
C ALA A 127 -3.85 7.37 0.28
N LEU A 128 -3.63 6.97 -0.95
CA LEU A 128 -2.34 6.57 -1.48
C LEU A 128 -2.00 7.46 -2.67
N LEU A 129 -0.78 7.98 -2.71
CA LEU A 129 -0.20 8.61 -3.89
C LEU A 129 0.77 7.64 -4.56
N ASP A 130 0.50 7.27 -5.81
CA ASP A 130 1.36 6.39 -6.63
C ASP A 130 1.61 6.99 -8.01
N VAL A 131 2.73 6.65 -8.63
CA VAL A 131 3.17 7.29 -9.88
C VAL A 131 2.45 6.78 -11.11
N GLU A 132 2.24 5.54 -11.23
CA GLU A 132 1.60 4.86 -12.36
C GLU A 132 1.29 3.42 -12.01
N GLU A 133 0.87 2.65 -12.99
CA GLU A 133 0.62 1.22 -12.85
C GLU A 133 1.61 0.57 -11.88
N GLY A 134 1.09 0.13 -10.76
CA GLY A 134 1.86 -0.32 -9.60
C GLY A 134 2.98 -1.29 -9.99
N GLY A 135 4.20 -0.98 -9.56
CA GLY A 135 5.38 -1.79 -9.80
C GLY A 135 6.26 -1.38 -10.98
N SER A 136 6.05 -0.20 -11.57
CA SER A 136 6.92 0.36 -12.62
C SER A 136 8.34 0.69 -12.13
N GLY A 137 8.54 0.76 -10.81
CA GLY A 137 9.82 1.14 -10.19
C GLY A 137 10.15 2.65 -10.32
N ARG A 138 9.21 3.44 -10.82
CA ARG A 138 9.36 4.90 -10.95
C ARG A 138 8.80 5.59 -9.72
N SER A 139 9.35 6.76 -9.37
CA SER A 139 8.84 7.67 -8.34
C SER A 139 8.47 9.02 -8.97
N PHE A 140 7.58 9.77 -8.33
CA PHE A 140 7.41 11.19 -8.62
C PHE A 140 8.42 12.02 -7.82
N ARG A 141 8.48 13.31 -8.12
CA ARG A 141 9.36 14.25 -7.42
C ARG A 141 8.83 14.46 -5.99
N TRP A 142 9.52 13.92 -5.00
CA TRP A 142 9.08 14.02 -3.60
C TRP A 142 9.13 15.43 -3.03
N GLU A 143 9.87 16.35 -3.68
CA GLU A 143 9.92 17.77 -3.32
C GLU A 143 8.53 18.43 -3.32
N ILE A 144 7.58 17.91 -4.11
CA ILE A 144 6.20 18.41 -4.11
C ILE A 144 5.42 18.10 -2.81
N LEU A 145 5.94 17.22 -1.96
CA LEU A 145 5.40 16.94 -0.63
C LEU A 145 5.69 18.06 0.37
N GLY A 146 6.66 18.94 0.09
CA GLY A 146 7.14 19.94 1.03
C GLY A 146 7.89 19.32 2.22
N ASP A 147 7.97 20.05 3.33
CA ASP A 147 8.67 19.61 4.55
C ASP A 147 7.88 18.55 5.35
N GLU A 148 6.57 18.46 5.14
CA GLU A 148 5.68 17.52 5.80
C GLU A 148 4.59 17.05 4.84
N ALA A 149 4.64 15.77 4.48
CA ALA A 149 3.64 15.17 3.61
C ALA A 149 2.24 15.17 4.26
N PRO A 150 1.16 15.22 3.48
CA PRO A 150 -0.19 15.28 4.02
C PRO A 150 -0.52 14.12 4.97
N ARG A 151 -1.18 14.42 6.08
CA ARG A 151 -1.61 13.41 7.05
C ARG A 151 -2.65 12.47 6.45
N GLY A 152 -2.56 11.18 6.81
CA GLY A 152 -3.47 10.15 6.26
C GLY A 152 -3.07 9.68 4.86
N VAL A 153 -1.95 10.16 4.32
CA VAL A 153 -1.50 9.81 2.98
C VAL A 153 -0.32 8.84 3.01
N PHE A 154 -0.45 7.72 2.33
CA PHE A 154 0.65 6.82 2.03
C PHE A 154 1.32 7.24 0.73
N ILE A 155 2.65 7.22 0.70
CA ILE A 155 3.45 7.50 -0.50
C ILE A 155 3.96 6.19 -1.07
N ALA A 156 3.68 5.95 -2.35
CA ALA A 156 4.13 4.80 -3.11
C ALA A 156 4.95 5.20 -4.35
N GLY A 157 5.39 4.22 -5.10
CA GLY A 157 6.13 4.38 -6.35
C GLY A 157 7.63 4.32 -6.18
N GLY A 158 8.24 3.27 -6.72
CA GLY A 158 9.68 3.12 -6.87
C GLY A 158 10.52 3.10 -5.58
N LEU A 159 9.90 2.86 -4.43
CA LEU A 159 10.59 2.81 -3.13
C LEU A 159 11.53 1.61 -3.04
N ARG A 160 12.77 1.87 -2.58
CA ARG A 160 13.85 0.90 -2.41
C ARG A 160 14.71 1.26 -1.20
N PRO A 161 15.57 0.33 -0.72
CA PRO A 161 16.47 0.60 0.41
C PRO A 161 17.39 1.83 0.19
N ASP A 162 17.81 2.07 -1.05
CA ASP A 162 18.75 3.13 -1.41
C ASP A 162 18.12 4.52 -1.53
N ASN A 163 16.79 4.63 -1.62
CA ASN A 163 16.12 5.91 -1.83
C ASN A 163 15.11 6.30 -0.73
N VAL A 164 14.68 5.37 0.12
CA VAL A 164 13.65 5.64 1.13
C VAL A 164 14.03 6.74 2.11
N ALA A 165 15.32 6.90 2.43
CA ALA A 165 15.79 7.96 3.33
C ALA A 165 15.47 9.37 2.78
N ALA A 166 15.55 9.57 1.46
CA ALA A 166 15.19 10.83 0.83
C ALA A 166 13.69 11.13 1.00
N LEU A 167 12.81 10.14 0.80
CA LEU A 167 11.38 10.32 1.06
C LEU A 167 11.10 10.63 2.54
N LEU A 168 11.80 9.98 3.47
CA LEU A 168 11.57 10.16 4.90
C LEU A 168 11.93 11.57 5.41
N SER A 169 12.75 12.32 4.67
CA SER A 169 13.03 13.75 4.97
C SER A 169 11.77 14.62 4.87
N HIS A 170 10.76 14.21 4.10
CA HIS A 170 9.45 14.85 3.96
C HIS A 170 8.41 14.38 5.00
N ARG A 171 8.84 13.62 6.00
CA ARG A 171 7.99 13.15 7.12
C ARG A 171 6.64 12.55 6.69
N PRO A 172 6.60 11.55 5.78
CA PRO A 172 5.37 10.97 5.32
C PRO A 172 4.59 10.30 6.45
N TYR A 173 3.25 10.38 6.40
CA TYR A 173 2.37 9.63 7.29
C TYR A 173 2.57 8.12 7.16
N GLY A 174 2.67 7.63 5.92
CA GLY A 174 2.93 6.23 5.60
C GLY A 174 3.66 6.07 4.28
N ILE A 175 4.29 4.92 4.12
CA ILE A 175 4.97 4.50 2.89
C ILE A 175 4.43 3.13 2.47
N ASP A 176 4.26 2.94 1.16
CA ASP A 176 3.77 1.68 0.58
C ASP A 176 4.74 1.20 -0.51
N LEU A 177 5.18 -0.04 -0.40
CA LEU A 177 6.13 -0.58 -1.35
C LEU A 177 5.81 -2.02 -1.76
N SER A 178 6.19 -2.35 -2.98
CA SER A 178 5.99 -3.68 -3.56
C SER A 178 7.23 -4.15 -4.32
N SER A 179 7.43 -3.67 -5.55
CA SER A 179 8.48 -4.15 -6.46
C SER A 179 9.90 -3.91 -5.98
N GLY A 180 10.14 -2.83 -5.23
CA GLY A 180 11.50 -2.47 -4.78
C GLY A 180 12.15 -3.42 -3.77
N ILE A 181 11.39 -4.42 -3.32
CA ILE A 181 11.85 -5.49 -2.42
C ILE A 181 11.49 -6.88 -2.95
N GLU A 182 11.34 -7.03 -4.26
CA GLU A 182 10.98 -8.30 -4.90
C GLU A 182 12.16 -8.91 -5.66
N SER A 183 12.26 -10.24 -5.61
CA SER A 183 13.09 -11.04 -6.52
C SER A 183 12.37 -11.34 -7.83
N SER A 184 11.03 -11.45 -7.78
CA SER A 184 10.12 -11.56 -8.93
C SER A 184 8.72 -11.10 -8.50
N PRO A 185 7.83 -10.73 -9.43
CA PRO A 185 6.51 -10.24 -9.09
C PRO A 185 5.76 -11.16 -8.10
N GLY A 186 5.36 -10.61 -6.95
CA GLY A 186 4.67 -11.33 -5.88
C GLY A 186 5.58 -12.12 -4.94
N VAL A 187 6.89 -12.16 -5.18
CA VAL A 187 7.89 -12.89 -4.37
C VAL A 187 8.85 -11.87 -3.76
N LYS A 188 8.76 -11.67 -2.45
CA LYS A 188 9.66 -10.72 -1.76
C LYS A 188 11.03 -11.34 -1.55
N ASP A 189 12.07 -10.51 -1.71
CA ASP A 189 13.44 -10.87 -1.40
C ASP A 189 13.75 -10.56 0.08
N PRO A 190 14.11 -11.56 0.90
CA PRO A 190 14.28 -11.35 2.33
C PRO A 190 15.43 -10.39 2.69
N GLU A 191 16.50 -10.39 1.92
CA GLU A 191 17.66 -9.53 2.18
C GLU A 191 17.33 -8.09 1.84
N THR A 192 16.74 -7.85 0.67
CA THR A 192 16.31 -6.51 0.24
C THR A 192 15.22 -5.94 1.16
N MET A 193 14.26 -6.77 1.60
CA MET A 193 13.24 -6.34 2.56
C MET A 193 13.88 -5.96 3.90
N THR A 194 14.85 -6.73 4.38
CA THR A 194 15.56 -6.41 5.63
C THR A 194 16.33 -5.12 5.50
N ALA A 195 17.09 -4.94 4.41
CA ALA A 195 17.85 -3.71 4.13
C ALA A 195 16.91 -2.48 4.04
N PHE A 196 15.71 -2.64 3.47
CA PHE A 196 14.72 -1.55 3.43
C PHE A 196 14.30 -1.10 4.83
N PHE A 197 13.94 -2.03 5.71
CA PHE A 197 13.56 -1.69 7.08
C PHE A 197 14.72 -1.14 7.91
N GLU A 198 15.96 -1.54 7.63
CA GLU A 198 17.16 -0.94 8.23
C GLU A 198 17.33 0.51 7.79
N ALA A 199 17.16 0.80 6.50
CA ALA A 199 17.20 2.16 5.98
C ALA A 199 16.10 3.04 6.61
N VAL A 200 14.87 2.52 6.76
CA VAL A 200 13.78 3.23 7.45
C VAL A 200 14.14 3.52 8.91
N ARG A 201 14.70 2.56 9.64
CA ARG A 201 15.09 2.78 11.06
C ARG A 201 16.21 3.79 11.21
N SER A 202 17.15 3.80 10.28
CA SER A 202 18.32 4.70 10.33
C SER A 202 17.99 6.16 9.98
N ALA A 203 16.90 6.38 9.22
CA ALA A 203 16.45 7.69 8.77
C ALA A 203 15.29 8.27 9.64
N SER A 204 14.75 7.52 10.61
CA SER A 204 13.64 7.92 11.51
C SER A 204 14.14 8.34 12.90
#